data_692a591a4bf3292f715ad53cecbd3300
#
_entry.id   692a591a4bf3292f715ad53cecbd3300
#
_cell.length_a   1.000
_cell.length_b   1.000
_cell.length_c   1.000
_cell.angle_alpha   90.00
_cell.angle_beta   90.00
_cell.angle_gamma   90.00
#
_symmetry.space_group_name_H-M   'P 1'
#
loop_
_entity.id
_entity.type
_entity.pdbx_description
1 polymer ?
#
loop_
_entity_poly.entity_id
_entity_poly.type
_entity_poly.pdbx_seq_one_letter_code
_entity_poly.pdbx_strand_id
1 'polypeptide(L)'
;MISVYPSKLDGAPLEEHQTHKRMTLDKWFADNVPNYLVRESPPVSVHINGKYIAPDQWGVSEFSPCDNVEIYIEAKGVDPISITFAAIKAVQAVFKALMPKIALPKQNQGTAQGKRLSDSTIKGNSVNLNAPIREIFGTRKIYPDYLVPSHRYFLSPREQVTEVLLCIGKGEYDAPLSGVEIGDTPVISLGAGAELQIYGPGADLSSDSASAHWHSSQEVSSTSGGTAGLVMVATTAVNPVATASAYDFLADTITIPGGAGLFPAGWASGMIARITVNYPYTVTDGGAGRDVITGDMDQLYLTAGALIEITGANAGLYIVDTITPGISGTMTLNYSNGDPATALALGALQMCIGYRGLRYRITAASTSAVSVERLTDTGLTDTGWPGFTALTSNTATIVLDASSTEGDWLGPFCACPAGSVTSLIEWDYFFLGGLAKVDPESGALRNRTVNAELQYRDHATAGAWTSIPDSYTQRTLDQIGFTESVSMPYAMRPEVRVRRIGAKSTSTSIQDAIQWYGLRAKLSVPASYEGVTTMTLKVIGGDKIASQAESLVSARVTRMLPEIAGGTAVANRNIAPCIKYIAESVGYAEAD
;
A
#
# COMPACT_ATOMS: atom_id res chain seq x y z
N MET A 1 40.53 -15.32 -6.82
CA MET A 1 39.11 -14.90 -6.82
C MET A 1 38.68 -14.71 -5.38
N ILE A 2 37.88 -13.66 -5.08
CA ILE A 2 37.37 -13.44 -3.71
C ILE A 2 35.86 -13.67 -3.75
N SER A 3 35.37 -14.57 -2.94
CA SER A 3 33.95 -14.94 -2.84
C SER A 3 33.44 -14.63 -1.44
N VAL A 4 32.34 -13.90 -1.34
CA VAL A 4 31.70 -13.52 -0.08
C VAL A 4 30.45 -14.39 0.13
N TYR A 5 30.38 -15.09 1.25
CA TYR A 5 29.29 -16.02 1.60
C TYR A 5 28.44 -15.49 2.76
N PRO A 6 27.13 -15.75 2.78
CA PRO A 6 26.24 -15.31 3.87
C PRO A 6 26.53 -16.04 5.20
N SER A 7 27.11 -17.22 5.14
CA SER A 7 27.48 -18.03 6.31
C SER A 7 28.45 -19.13 5.90
N LYS A 8 28.92 -19.93 6.86
CA LYS A 8 29.72 -21.15 6.60
C LYS A 8 28.90 -22.35 6.13
N LEU A 9 27.60 -22.19 5.94
CA LEU A 9 26.75 -23.25 5.39
C LEU A 9 26.88 -23.28 3.86
N ASP A 10 26.72 -24.46 3.27
CA ASP A 10 26.80 -24.65 1.82
C ASP A 10 25.77 -23.76 1.09
N GLY A 11 26.25 -23.04 0.09
CA GLY A 11 25.40 -22.13 -0.71
C GLY A 11 26.23 -21.38 -1.74
N ALA A 12 25.55 -20.70 -2.67
CA ALA A 12 26.22 -19.83 -3.63
C ALA A 12 26.78 -18.58 -2.93
N PRO A 13 27.92 -18.04 -3.40
CA PRO A 13 28.44 -16.80 -2.88
C PRO A 13 27.48 -15.63 -3.15
N LEU A 14 27.41 -14.69 -2.22
CA LEU A 14 26.64 -13.44 -2.40
C LEU A 14 27.31 -12.53 -3.43
N GLU A 15 28.63 -12.51 -3.43
CA GLU A 15 29.44 -11.67 -4.32
C GLU A 15 30.74 -12.38 -4.69
N GLU A 16 31.20 -12.13 -5.91
CA GLU A 16 32.50 -12.59 -6.41
C GLU A 16 33.30 -11.40 -6.98
N HIS A 17 34.53 -11.23 -6.52
CA HIS A 17 35.43 -10.18 -6.95
C HIS A 17 36.68 -10.78 -7.59
N GLN A 18 37.04 -10.27 -8.77
CA GLN A 18 38.31 -10.61 -9.40
C GLN A 18 39.36 -9.58 -9.03
N THR A 19 40.51 -10.05 -8.56
CA THR A 19 41.66 -9.18 -8.29
C THR A 19 42.72 -9.39 -9.37
N HIS A 20 43.30 -8.29 -9.83
CA HIS A 20 44.33 -8.30 -10.87
C HIS A 20 45.74 -8.03 -10.32
N LYS A 21 45.84 -7.77 -9.03
CA LYS A 21 47.10 -7.42 -8.36
C LYS A 21 47.22 -8.18 -7.04
N ARG A 22 48.48 -8.44 -6.62
CA ARG A 22 48.79 -8.93 -5.30
C ARG A 22 48.56 -7.83 -4.27
N MET A 23 47.85 -8.14 -3.18
CA MET A 23 47.52 -7.19 -2.11
C MET A 23 47.27 -7.93 -0.79
N THR A 24 47.29 -7.16 0.30
CA THR A 24 46.92 -7.70 1.62
C THR A 24 45.38 -7.67 1.79
N LEU A 25 44.86 -8.53 2.70
CA LEU A 25 43.44 -8.54 3.05
C LEU A 25 42.98 -7.19 3.59
N ASP A 26 43.77 -6.57 4.45
CA ASP A 26 43.46 -5.25 5.03
C ASP A 26 43.31 -4.16 3.97
N LYS A 27 44.23 -4.17 3.00
CA LYS A 27 44.13 -3.22 1.85
C LYS A 27 42.92 -3.49 1.02
N TRP A 28 42.58 -4.75 0.75
CA TRP A 28 41.38 -5.08 0.01
C TRP A 28 40.10 -4.62 0.72
N PHE A 29 40.01 -4.83 2.05
CA PHE A 29 38.89 -4.34 2.84
C PHE A 29 38.81 -2.82 2.84
N ALA A 30 39.94 -2.11 2.96
CA ALA A 30 40.00 -0.66 2.92
C ALA A 30 39.52 -0.10 1.58
N ASP A 31 39.86 -0.77 0.46
CA ASP A 31 39.49 -0.35 -0.90
C ASP A 31 38.03 -0.68 -1.24
N ASN A 32 37.44 -1.73 -0.66
CA ASN A 32 36.13 -2.25 -1.03
C ASN A 32 35.03 -2.07 0.03
N VAL A 33 35.38 -1.84 1.29
CA VAL A 33 34.43 -1.67 2.40
C VAL A 33 34.43 -0.23 2.90
N PRO A 34 33.34 0.54 2.69
CA PRO A 34 33.26 1.94 3.15
C PRO A 34 33.41 2.04 4.68
N ASN A 35 34.25 2.97 5.14
CA ASN A 35 34.54 3.17 6.56
C ASN A 35 35.13 1.92 7.26
N TYR A 36 35.90 1.13 6.54
CA TYR A 36 36.59 -0.02 7.12
C TYR A 36 37.52 0.45 8.25
N LEU A 37 37.31 -0.12 9.43
CA LEU A 37 38.18 0.04 10.59
C LEU A 37 38.59 -1.34 11.03
N VAL A 38 39.88 -1.56 11.19
CA VAL A 38 40.41 -2.79 11.76
C VAL A 38 39.85 -2.96 13.17
N ARG A 39 39.11 -4.05 13.41
CA ARG A 39 38.55 -4.40 14.72
C ARG A 39 39.22 -5.66 15.24
N GLU A 40 39.42 -5.74 16.55
CA GLU A 40 39.95 -6.95 17.21
C GLU A 40 39.04 -8.17 16.96
N SER A 41 37.76 -8.00 16.77
CA SER A 41 36.80 -9.06 16.44
C SER A 41 35.84 -8.62 15.33
N PRO A 42 36.25 -8.74 14.06
CA PRO A 42 35.35 -8.42 12.94
C PRO A 42 34.23 -9.46 12.81
N PRO A 43 33.07 -9.07 12.29
CA PRO A 43 31.91 -9.95 12.11
C PRO A 43 32.04 -10.86 10.86
N VAL A 44 33.25 -11.12 10.43
CA VAL A 44 33.57 -12.01 9.30
C VAL A 44 34.74 -12.90 9.60
N SER A 45 34.74 -14.11 9.02
CA SER A 45 35.94 -14.96 8.99
C SER A 45 36.44 -15.06 7.54
N VAL A 46 37.74 -15.01 7.39
CA VAL A 46 38.39 -15.03 6.07
C VAL A 46 39.28 -16.28 5.96
N HIS A 47 39.15 -16.95 4.81
CA HIS A 47 39.98 -18.08 4.45
C HIS A 47 40.71 -17.79 3.14
N ILE A 48 41.99 -18.12 3.04
CA ILE A 48 42.75 -18.09 1.80
C ILE A 48 43.15 -19.53 1.47
N ASN A 49 42.71 -20.01 0.32
CA ASN A 49 42.93 -21.40 -0.12
C ASN A 49 42.50 -22.42 0.96
N GLY A 50 41.34 -22.18 1.60
CA GLY A 50 40.78 -23.01 2.65
C GLY A 50 41.43 -22.84 4.04
N LYS A 51 42.49 -22.02 4.19
CA LYS A 51 43.13 -21.78 5.47
C LYS A 51 42.58 -20.51 6.14
N TYR A 52 42.08 -20.62 7.36
CA TYR A 52 41.60 -19.47 8.15
C TYR A 52 42.75 -18.48 8.43
N ILE A 53 42.47 -17.18 8.22
CA ILE A 53 43.36 -16.07 8.50
C ILE A 53 42.77 -15.23 9.63
N ALA A 54 43.51 -15.17 10.75
CA ALA A 54 43.07 -14.40 11.90
C ALA A 54 43.12 -12.88 11.62
N PRO A 55 42.23 -12.07 12.24
CA PRO A 55 42.13 -10.63 11.95
C PRO A 55 43.43 -9.83 12.16
N ASP A 56 44.24 -10.21 13.12
CA ASP A 56 45.55 -9.62 13.38
C ASP A 56 46.60 -9.89 12.27
N GLN A 57 46.34 -10.87 11.44
CA GLN A 57 47.18 -11.25 10.30
C GLN A 57 46.76 -10.58 8.98
N TRP A 58 45.62 -9.87 8.92
CA TRP A 58 45.10 -9.33 7.67
C TRP A 58 45.99 -8.26 7.04
N GLY A 59 46.71 -7.51 7.85
CA GLY A 59 47.66 -6.49 7.37
C GLY A 59 48.94 -7.08 6.74
N VAL A 60 49.28 -8.31 7.05
CA VAL A 60 50.51 -8.98 6.57
C VAL A 60 50.23 -10.14 5.62
N SER A 61 49.01 -10.68 5.62
CA SER A 61 48.60 -11.77 4.74
C SER A 61 48.32 -11.27 3.34
N GLU A 62 49.19 -11.54 2.41
CA GLU A 62 49.04 -11.21 1.00
C GLU A 62 48.38 -12.38 0.25
N PHE A 63 47.54 -12.03 -0.69
CA PHE A 63 46.96 -12.96 -1.66
C PHE A 63 47.16 -12.46 -3.10
N SER A 64 47.17 -13.37 -4.05
CA SER A 64 47.41 -13.13 -5.45
C SER A 64 46.13 -13.41 -6.28
N PRO A 65 46.07 -13.02 -7.57
CA PRO A 65 44.93 -13.33 -8.44
C PRO A 65 44.61 -14.83 -8.59
N CYS A 66 45.56 -15.69 -8.31
CA CYS A 66 45.43 -17.14 -8.40
C CYS A 66 44.92 -17.80 -7.10
N ASP A 67 44.86 -17.03 -6.02
CA ASP A 67 44.40 -17.54 -4.73
C ASP A 67 42.86 -17.47 -4.65
N ASN A 68 42.26 -18.46 -3.95
CA ASN A 68 40.86 -18.44 -3.62
C ASN A 68 40.69 -17.85 -2.21
N VAL A 69 40.04 -16.70 -2.15
CA VAL A 69 39.75 -16.02 -0.87
C VAL A 69 38.26 -16.11 -0.60
N GLU A 70 37.93 -16.74 0.52
CA GLU A 70 36.53 -16.92 0.95
C GLU A 70 36.28 -16.11 2.22
N ILE A 71 35.25 -15.26 2.16
CA ILE A 71 34.85 -14.40 3.27
C ILE A 71 33.46 -14.85 3.72
N TYR A 72 33.37 -15.32 4.96
CA TYR A 72 32.10 -15.76 5.55
C TYR A 72 31.62 -14.75 6.58
N ILE A 73 30.36 -14.36 6.52
CA ILE A 73 29.72 -13.48 7.50
C ILE A 73 29.41 -14.30 8.76
N GLU A 74 29.92 -13.88 9.92
CA GLU A 74 29.72 -14.54 11.21
C GLU A 74 28.95 -13.63 12.17
N ALA A 75 27.83 -14.14 12.71
CA ALA A 75 27.08 -13.47 13.77
C ALA A 75 27.79 -13.70 15.10
N LYS A 76 28.77 -12.86 15.46
CA LYS A 76 29.41 -12.89 16.77
C LYS A 76 28.68 -11.97 17.74
N GLY A 77 27.64 -12.49 18.40
CA GLY A 77 27.13 -12.12 19.73
C GLY A 77 27.02 -10.66 20.14
N VAL A 78 26.87 -9.70 19.21
CA VAL A 78 26.60 -8.30 19.50
C VAL A 78 25.56 -7.81 18.51
N ASP A 79 24.38 -7.54 19.03
CA ASP A 79 23.25 -6.86 18.41
C ASP A 79 22.97 -7.16 16.91
N PRO A 80 21.95 -8.00 16.60
CA PRO A 80 21.60 -8.40 15.21
C PRO A 80 21.35 -7.22 14.27
N ILE A 81 20.99 -6.07 14.81
CA ILE A 81 20.68 -4.84 14.05
C ILE A 81 21.96 -4.22 13.45
N SER A 82 23.07 -4.24 14.16
CA SER A 82 24.35 -3.66 13.69
C SER A 82 24.97 -4.43 12.53
N ILE A 83 24.81 -5.77 12.51
CA ILE A 83 25.38 -6.64 11.48
C ILE A 83 24.57 -6.52 10.17
N THR A 84 23.24 -6.45 10.28
CA THR A 84 22.35 -6.29 9.13
C THR A 84 22.59 -4.94 8.42
N PHE A 85 22.83 -3.88 9.17
CA PHE A 85 23.13 -2.55 8.60
C PHE A 85 24.51 -2.46 7.93
N ALA A 86 25.50 -3.16 8.42
CA ALA A 86 26.84 -3.18 7.80
C ALA A 86 26.88 -4.00 6.50
N ALA A 87 26.23 -5.17 6.48
CA ALA A 87 26.13 -6.01 5.29
C ALA A 87 25.24 -5.36 4.21
N ILE A 88 24.10 -4.78 4.57
CA ILE A 88 23.20 -4.08 3.65
C ILE A 88 23.87 -2.82 3.06
N LYS A 89 24.70 -2.09 3.82
CA LYS A 89 25.44 -0.95 3.28
C LYS A 89 26.54 -1.34 2.29
N ALA A 90 27.18 -2.49 2.48
CA ALA A 90 28.17 -2.99 1.51
C ALA A 90 27.50 -3.42 0.20
N VAL A 91 26.37 -4.13 0.25
CA VAL A 91 25.56 -4.53 -0.92
C VAL A 91 24.99 -3.31 -1.64
N GLN A 92 24.51 -2.28 -0.91
CA GLN A 92 24.01 -1.04 -1.51
C GLN A 92 25.09 -0.20 -2.20
N ALA A 93 26.36 -0.30 -1.78
CA ALA A 93 27.45 0.45 -2.41
C ALA A 93 27.81 -0.12 -3.80
N VAL A 94 27.72 -1.43 -3.99
CA VAL A 94 27.96 -2.08 -5.30
C VAL A 94 26.77 -1.88 -6.26
N PHE A 95 25.53 -1.94 -5.77
CA PHE A 95 24.34 -1.63 -6.59
C PHE A 95 24.29 -0.18 -7.05
N LYS A 96 24.83 0.78 -6.26
CA LYS A 96 24.92 2.19 -6.67
C LYS A 96 25.89 2.47 -7.82
N ALA A 97 26.84 1.59 -8.07
CA ALA A 97 27.79 1.73 -9.17
C ALA A 97 27.26 1.25 -10.53
N LEU A 98 26.21 0.44 -10.54
CA LEU A 98 25.62 -0.18 -11.73
C LEU A 98 24.28 0.42 -12.17
N MET A 99 23.65 1.29 -11.37
CA MET A 99 22.43 2.01 -11.78
C MET A 99 22.72 3.48 -12.07
N PRO A 100 22.11 4.09 -13.13
CA PRO A 100 22.21 5.52 -13.35
C PRO A 100 21.72 6.25 -12.11
N LYS A 101 22.50 7.25 -11.67
CA LYS A 101 22.25 8.04 -10.46
C LYS A 101 20.85 8.66 -10.48
N ILE A 102 19.89 7.98 -9.89
CA ILE A 102 18.67 8.64 -9.44
C ILE A 102 19.08 9.38 -8.16
N ALA A 103 19.18 10.71 -8.23
CA ALA A 103 19.48 11.55 -7.08
C ALA A 103 18.37 11.33 -6.03
N LEU A 104 18.67 10.59 -4.98
CA LEU A 104 17.85 10.59 -3.77
C LEU A 104 17.87 12.02 -3.21
N PRO A 105 16.71 12.64 -2.91
CA PRO A 105 16.69 13.96 -2.31
C PRO A 105 17.54 13.93 -1.04
N LYS A 106 18.51 14.85 -0.95
CA LYS A 106 19.23 15.09 0.29
C LYS A 106 18.20 15.49 1.35
N GLN A 107 18.09 14.69 2.40
CA GLN A 107 17.29 15.04 3.55
C GLN A 107 17.88 16.30 4.15
N ASN A 108 17.23 17.44 3.95
CA ASN A 108 17.61 18.71 4.58
C ASN A 108 17.40 18.55 6.09
N GLN A 109 18.49 18.61 6.84
CA GLN A 109 18.47 18.80 8.29
C GLN A 109 17.85 20.19 8.55
N GLY A 110 16.61 20.23 8.98
CA GLY A 110 15.95 21.49 9.36
C GLY A 110 14.43 21.49 9.32
N THR A 111 13.79 20.47 8.75
CA THR A 111 12.33 20.35 8.80
C THR A 111 11.92 19.48 9.99
N ALA A 112 10.97 19.94 10.80
CA ALA A 112 10.39 19.16 11.88
C ALA A 112 9.98 17.77 11.35
N GLN A 113 10.61 16.72 11.86
CA GLN A 113 10.23 15.35 11.53
C GLN A 113 8.92 15.03 12.24
N GLY A 114 7.91 14.64 11.47
CA GLY A 114 6.68 14.09 12.01
C GLY A 114 6.91 12.78 12.77
N LYS A 115 5.98 12.42 13.65
CA LYS A 115 6.03 11.15 14.39
C LYS A 115 5.81 9.97 13.45
N ARG A 116 6.56 8.90 13.65
CA ARG A 116 6.34 7.62 12.97
C ARG A 116 5.04 6.98 13.46
N LEU A 117 4.43 6.18 12.62
CA LEU A 117 3.31 5.35 13.00
C LEU A 117 3.81 4.19 13.88
N SER A 118 3.13 3.94 14.99
CA SER A 118 3.42 2.77 15.83
C SER A 118 2.92 1.51 15.12
N ASP A 119 3.83 0.60 14.77
CA ASP A 119 3.49 -0.65 14.10
C ASP A 119 2.81 -1.60 15.12
N SER A 120 1.62 -2.09 14.76
CA SER A 120 0.87 -3.08 15.54
C SER A 120 1.32 -4.52 15.25
N THR A 121 2.53 -4.71 14.73
CA THR A 121 3.01 -6.00 14.23
C THR A 121 3.09 -7.06 15.33
N ILE A 122 2.23 -8.06 15.26
CA ILE A 122 2.40 -9.33 15.98
C ILE A 122 3.36 -10.17 15.14
N LYS A 123 4.59 -10.36 15.61
CA LYS A 123 5.63 -11.15 14.94
C LYS A 123 5.88 -12.42 15.72
N GLY A 124 5.83 -13.55 15.05
CA GLY A 124 6.49 -14.73 15.54
C GLY A 124 5.66 -15.94 15.93
N ASN A 125 4.32 -15.87 15.92
CA ASN A 125 3.55 -17.10 15.89
C ASN A 125 3.72 -17.76 14.52
N SER A 126 3.83 -19.09 14.48
CA SER A 126 4.14 -19.80 13.24
C SER A 126 2.90 -20.18 12.45
N VAL A 127 3.08 -20.32 11.14
CA VAL A 127 2.11 -21.00 10.26
C VAL A 127 2.67 -22.40 10.00
N ASN A 128 2.04 -23.42 10.57
CA ASN A 128 2.47 -24.81 10.42
C ASN A 128 1.50 -25.55 9.47
N LEU A 129 1.68 -25.33 8.17
CA LEU A 129 0.87 -26.00 7.15
C LEU A 129 1.13 -27.52 7.18
N ASN A 130 0.05 -28.31 7.18
CA ASN A 130 0.08 -29.79 7.22
C ASN A 130 0.75 -30.41 8.45
N ALA A 131 1.02 -29.63 9.50
CA ALA A 131 1.47 -30.19 10.78
C ALA A 131 0.26 -30.72 11.59
N PRO A 132 0.44 -31.76 12.41
CA PRO A 132 -0.59 -32.20 13.35
C PRO A 132 -0.97 -31.08 14.33
N ILE A 133 -2.27 -30.87 14.53
CA ILE A 133 -2.74 -29.95 15.56
C ILE A 133 -2.36 -30.51 16.93
N ARG A 134 -1.70 -29.70 17.75
CA ARG A 134 -1.26 -30.09 19.09
C ARG A 134 -2.46 -30.45 19.98
N GLU A 135 -2.29 -31.45 20.82
CA GLU A 135 -3.20 -31.76 21.92
C GLU A 135 -2.40 -31.61 23.24
N ILE A 136 -2.94 -30.86 24.18
CA ILE A 136 -2.23 -30.41 25.38
C ILE A 136 -2.99 -30.96 26.59
N PHE A 137 -2.28 -31.55 27.56
CA PHE A 137 -2.84 -32.03 28.80
C PHE A 137 -2.28 -31.25 29.99
N GLY A 138 -3.13 -31.01 31.00
CA GLY A 138 -2.83 -30.17 32.13
C GLY A 138 -2.77 -28.69 31.77
N THR A 139 -1.95 -27.90 32.48
CA THR A 139 -1.77 -26.47 32.24
C THR A 139 -0.43 -26.19 31.59
N ARG A 140 -0.43 -25.44 30.48
CA ARG A 140 0.78 -25.06 29.74
C ARG A 140 0.70 -23.62 29.23
N LYS A 141 1.84 -22.95 29.15
CA LYS A 141 2.02 -21.74 28.31
C LYS A 141 2.38 -22.20 26.91
N ILE A 142 1.63 -21.73 25.93
CA ILE A 142 1.79 -22.08 24.52
C ILE A 142 1.90 -20.84 23.67
N TYR A 143 2.40 -21.02 22.46
CA TYR A 143 2.40 -20.03 21.38
C TYR A 143 1.48 -20.58 20.29
N PRO A 144 0.22 -20.10 20.20
CA PRO A 144 -0.75 -20.61 19.24
C PRO A 144 -0.31 -20.34 17.80
N ASP A 145 -0.71 -21.26 16.89
CA ASP A 145 -0.38 -21.14 15.46
C ASP A 145 -1.47 -20.34 14.73
N TYR A 146 -1.11 -19.64 13.65
CA TYR A 146 -2.08 -18.96 12.79
C TYR A 146 -2.95 -19.97 12.04
N LEU A 147 -4.27 -19.75 12.02
CA LEU A 147 -5.22 -20.46 11.17
C LEU A 147 -5.45 -19.74 9.83
N VAL A 148 -5.38 -18.42 9.85
CA VAL A 148 -5.45 -17.57 8.66
C VAL A 148 -4.35 -16.51 8.73
N PRO A 149 -3.94 -15.91 7.61
CA PRO A 149 -3.02 -14.79 7.62
C PRO A 149 -3.54 -13.64 8.48
N SER A 150 -2.64 -12.94 9.16
CA SER A 150 -3.01 -11.75 9.94
C SER A 150 -3.56 -10.66 9.02
N HIS A 151 -4.67 -10.06 9.43
CA HIS A 151 -5.26 -8.92 8.75
C HIS A 151 -4.78 -7.62 9.39
N ARG A 152 -4.26 -6.70 8.57
CA ARG A 152 -3.85 -5.37 9.01
C ARG A 152 -4.50 -4.32 8.17
N TYR A 153 -5.00 -3.26 8.83
CA TYR A 153 -5.63 -2.13 8.17
C TYR A 153 -5.50 -0.85 9.02
N PHE A 154 -5.73 0.29 8.42
CA PHE A 154 -5.79 1.57 9.11
C PHE A 154 -7.22 1.84 9.54
N LEU A 155 -7.47 1.86 10.84
CA LEU A 155 -8.76 2.24 11.44
C LEU A 155 -8.96 3.76 11.33
N SER A 156 -7.90 4.51 11.49
CA SER A 156 -7.82 5.96 11.27
C SER A 156 -6.45 6.28 10.67
N PRO A 157 -6.22 7.50 10.16
CA PRO A 157 -4.95 7.83 9.53
C PRO A 157 -3.70 7.54 10.36
N ARG A 158 -3.85 7.41 11.67
CA ARG A 158 -2.74 7.18 12.61
C ARG A 158 -2.85 5.92 13.46
N GLU A 159 -3.92 5.19 13.33
CA GLU A 159 -4.18 3.97 14.09
C GLU A 159 -4.25 2.77 13.16
N GLN A 160 -3.30 1.87 13.30
CA GLN A 160 -3.28 0.61 12.59
C GLN A 160 -3.81 -0.50 13.49
N VAL A 161 -4.67 -1.33 12.96
CA VAL A 161 -5.23 -2.51 13.63
C VAL A 161 -4.60 -3.76 13.03
N THR A 162 -4.34 -4.74 13.89
CA THR A 162 -3.99 -6.11 13.50
C THR A 162 -4.99 -7.07 14.10
N GLU A 163 -5.61 -7.88 13.25
CA GLU A 163 -6.51 -8.95 13.62
C GLU A 163 -5.86 -10.30 13.31
N VAL A 164 -5.99 -11.25 14.21
CA VAL A 164 -5.44 -12.60 14.06
C VAL A 164 -6.41 -13.67 14.56
N LEU A 165 -6.45 -14.79 13.84
CA LEU A 165 -7.12 -16.02 14.29
C LEU A 165 -6.05 -17.09 14.55
N LEU A 166 -6.03 -17.60 15.77
CA LEU A 166 -5.03 -18.50 16.29
C LEU A 166 -5.64 -19.84 16.75
N CYS A 167 -4.90 -20.93 16.52
CA CYS A 167 -5.23 -22.27 16.98
C CYS A 167 -4.60 -22.55 18.35
N ILE A 168 -5.38 -22.72 19.38
CA ILE A 168 -4.92 -23.16 20.69
C ILE A 168 -4.51 -24.64 20.65
N GLY A 169 -5.41 -25.50 20.13
CA GLY A 169 -5.15 -26.93 20.03
C GLY A 169 -6.41 -27.74 19.87
N LYS A 170 -6.22 -29.06 19.66
CA LYS A 170 -7.32 -30.04 19.56
C LYS A 170 -7.96 -30.23 20.91
N GLY A 171 -9.30 -30.15 20.97
CA GLY A 171 -10.14 -30.28 22.14
C GLY A 171 -10.51 -28.95 22.78
N GLU A 172 -11.20 -29.01 23.90
CA GLU A 172 -11.63 -27.82 24.64
C GLU A 172 -10.61 -27.42 25.70
N TYR A 173 -10.36 -26.13 25.80
CA TYR A 173 -9.42 -25.53 26.75
C TYR A 173 -10.02 -24.35 27.48
N ASP A 174 -9.79 -24.30 28.80
CA ASP A 174 -9.89 -23.08 29.59
C ASP A 174 -8.65 -22.22 29.33
N ALA A 175 -8.87 -21.01 28.83
CA ALA A 175 -7.82 -20.03 28.55
C ALA A 175 -8.23 -18.69 29.15
N PRO A 176 -7.91 -18.42 30.41
CA PRO A 176 -8.30 -17.17 31.05
C PRO A 176 -7.65 -15.99 30.34
N LEU A 177 -8.42 -14.90 30.11
CA LEU A 177 -7.96 -13.68 29.43
C LEU A 177 -6.69 -13.09 30.07
N SER A 178 -6.55 -13.24 31.38
CA SER A 178 -5.35 -12.82 32.13
C SER A 178 -4.11 -13.65 31.83
N GLY A 179 -4.27 -14.81 31.20
CA GLY A 179 -3.17 -15.72 30.80
C GLY A 179 -2.71 -15.53 29.36
N VAL A 180 -3.30 -14.59 28.63
CA VAL A 180 -2.90 -14.26 27.25
C VAL A 180 -2.00 -13.04 27.26
N GLU A 181 -0.84 -13.16 26.65
CA GLU A 181 0.21 -12.11 26.62
C GLU A 181 0.67 -11.86 25.18
N ILE A 182 1.06 -10.63 24.89
CA ILE A 182 1.82 -10.23 23.69
C ILE A 182 3.22 -9.89 24.16
N GLY A 183 4.20 -10.73 23.81
CA GLY A 183 5.50 -10.68 24.48
C GLY A 183 5.33 -10.93 25.98
N ASP A 184 5.70 -9.96 26.80
CA ASP A 184 5.56 -9.99 28.25
C ASP A 184 4.39 -9.14 28.78
N THR A 185 3.56 -8.57 27.89
CA THR A 185 2.45 -7.71 28.28
C THR A 185 1.13 -8.50 28.26
N PRO A 186 0.44 -8.65 29.40
CA PRO A 186 -0.90 -9.24 29.42
C PRO A 186 -1.85 -8.43 28.54
N VAL A 187 -2.62 -9.11 27.66
CA VAL A 187 -3.57 -8.46 26.74
C VAL A 187 -4.59 -7.63 27.49
N ILE A 188 -5.03 -8.11 28.66
CA ILE A 188 -6.00 -7.37 29.50
C ILE A 188 -5.50 -6.01 29.95
N SER A 189 -4.17 -5.80 30.04
CA SER A 189 -3.58 -4.51 30.44
C SER A 189 -3.63 -3.45 29.34
N LEU A 190 -3.94 -3.85 28.10
CA LEU A 190 -4.08 -2.94 26.95
C LEU A 190 -5.44 -2.23 26.95
N GLY A 191 -6.41 -2.71 27.74
CA GLY A 191 -7.75 -2.12 27.82
C GLY A 191 -8.43 -2.07 26.45
N ALA A 192 -8.96 -0.90 26.07
CA ALA A 192 -9.60 -0.70 24.77
C ALA A 192 -8.65 -0.84 23.56
N GLY A 193 -7.35 -0.94 23.79
CA GLY A 193 -6.35 -1.18 22.72
C GLY A 193 -6.29 -2.63 22.24
N ALA A 194 -7.02 -3.56 22.88
CA ALA A 194 -7.08 -4.95 22.43
C ALA A 194 -8.43 -5.58 22.75
N GLU A 195 -8.92 -6.40 21.81
CA GLU A 195 -10.10 -7.25 21.95
C GLU A 195 -9.67 -8.71 21.80
N LEU A 196 -10.10 -9.56 22.73
CA LEU A 196 -9.72 -10.97 22.78
C LEU A 196 -10.97 -11.82 22.98
N GLN A 197 -11.15 -12.82 22.11
CA GLN A 197 -12.23 -13.80 22.20
C GLN A 197 -11.70 -15.22 22.08
N ILE A 198 -12.23 -16.13 22.87
CA ILE A 198 -11.89 -17.56 22.82
C ILE A 198 -13.12 -18.34 22.44
N TYR A 199 -12.97 -19.21 21.47
CA TYR A 199 -14.03 -20.03 20.91
C TYR A 199 -13.74 -21.50 21.16
N GLY A 200 -14.69 -22.22 21.76
CA GLY A 200 -14.64 -23.67 21.92
C GLY A 200 -14.72 -24.41 20.59
N PRO A 201 -14.48 -25.72 20.60
CA PRO A 201 -14.56 -26.55 19.41
C PRO A 201 -15.92 -26.42 18.70
N GLY A 202 -15.91 -26.20 17.39
CA GLY A 202 -17.10 -26.08 16.56
C GLY A 202 -17.92 -24.79 16.74
N ALA A 203 -17.45 -23.85 17.53
CA ALA A 203 -18.13 -22.55 17.69
C ALA A 203 -18.15 -21.76 16.37
N ASP A 204 -19.25 -21.03 16.12
CA ASP A 204 -19.42 -20.19 14.94
C ASP A 204 -18.59 -18.91 15.06
N LEU A 205 -17.69 -18.69 14.11
CA LEU A 205 -16.80 -17.54 14.02
C LEU A 205 -17.26 -16.53 12.95
N SER A 206 -18.36 -16.79 12.26
CA SER A 206 -18.78 -16.02 11.09
C SER A 206 -19.04 -14.52 11.38
N SER A 207 -19.36 -14.19 12.63
CA SER A 207 -19.59 -12.82 13.09
C SER A 207 -18.32 -12.09 13.56
N ASP A 208 -17.19 -12.78 13.69
CA ASP A 208 -15.92 -12.18 14.16
C ASP A 208 -15.03 -11.79 12.96
N SER A 209 -14.72 -10.50 12.84
CA SER A 209 -13.90 -9.98 11.73
C SER A 209 -12.50 -10.59 11.68
N ALA A 210 -11.93 -10.93 12.84
CA ALA A 210 -10.59 -11.50 12.93
C ALA A 210 -10.52 -12.95 12.40
N SER A 211 -11.68 -13.61 12.19
CA SER A 211 -11.76 -14.94 11.57
C SER A 211 -11.60 -14.91 10.04
N ALA A 212 -11.72 -13.73 9.43
CA ALA A 212 -11.69 -13.59 7.98
C ALA A 212 -10.30 -13.91 7.40
N HIS A 213 -10.28 -14.63 6.28
CA HIS A 213 -9.05 -14.89 5.55
C HIS A 213 -8.78 -13.78 4.55
N TRP A 214 -7.80 -12.96 4.84
CA TRP A 214 -7.32 -11.93 3.94
C TRP A 214 -6.02 -12.38 3.26
N HIS A 215 -6.10 -12.61 1.95
CA HIS A 215 -4.93 -12.87 1.13
C HIS A 215 -4.29 -11.54 0.72
N SER A 216 -3.03 -11.35 1.02
CA SER A 216 -2.26 -10.16 0.59
C SER A 216 -1.50 -10.44 -0.69
N SER A 217 -1.68 -9.58 -1.70
CA SER A 217 -0.88 -9.61 -2.93
C SER A 217 0.58 -9.26 -2.60
N GLN A 218 1.49 -10.18 -2.92
CA GLN A 218 2.90 -10.02 -2.58
C GLN A 218 3.58 -8.93 -3.42
N GLU A 219 3.09 -8.69 -4.63
CA GLU A 219 3.59 -7.67 -5.55
C GLU A 219 3.47 -6.25 -4.97
N VAL A 220 2.45 -6.02 -4.14
CA VAL A 220 2.22 -4.73 -3.48
C VAL A 220 2.82 -4.70 -2.08
N SER A 221 2.65 -5.79 -1.32
CA SER A 221 2.97 -5.85 0.12
C SER A 221 4.39 -6.32 0.43
N SER A 222 5.15 -6.79 -0.58
CA SER A 222 6.51 -7.27 -0.34
C SER A 222 7.50 -6.13 -0.14
N THR A 223 8.45 -6.35 0.77
CA THR A 223 9.55 -5.42 1.07
C THR A 223 10.78 -5.70 0.23
N SER A 224 10.70 -5.61 -1.08
CA SER A 224 11.91 -5.66 -1.90
C SER A 224 12.68 -4.35 -1.74
N GLY A 225 13.81 -4.42 -1.04
CA GLY A 225 14.68 -3.26 -0.80
C GLY A 225 14.41 -2.46 0.48
N GLY A 226 13.67 -3.01 1.45
CA GLY A 226 13.54 -2.41 2.80
C GLY A 226 12.48 -1.33 2.95
N THR A 227 11.65 -1.11 1.92
CA THR A 227 10.49 -0.20 1.99
C THR A 227 9.26 -0.99 1.57
N ALA A 228 8.27 -1.12 2.45
CA ALA A 228 6.99 -1.74 2.10
C ALA A 228 6.21 -0.84 1.13
N GLY A 229 5.53 -1.46 0.16
CA GLY A 229 4.67 -0.77 -0.78
C GLY A 229 5.37 -0.20 -2.02
N LEU A 230 4.57 0.24 -2.96
CA LEU A 230 5.00 0.79 -4.24
C LEU A 230 4.82 2.31 -4.25
N VAL A 231 5.88 3.05 -4.56
CA VAL A 231 5.82 4.52 -4.64
C VAL A 231 5.03 4.91 -5.87
N MET A 232 3.95 5.66 -5.67
CA MET A 232 3.13 6.20 -6.75
C MET A 232 3.77 7.51 -7.23
N VAL A 233 4.54 7.40 -8.30
CA VAL A 233 5.16 8.54 -8.97
C VAL A 233 4.36 8.77 -10.24
N ALA A 234 3.66 9.90 -10.34
CA ALA A 234 3.31 10.39 -11.66
C ALA A 234 4.63 10.65 -12.38
N THR A 235 4.83 10.02 -13.52
CA THR A 235 5.99 10.35 -14.34
C THR A 235 5.96 11.86 -14.56
N THR A 236 7.05 12.53 -14.29
CA THR A 236 7.32 13.88 -14.77
C THR A 236 7.58 13.82 -16.29
N ALA A 237 6.71 13.15 -17.03
CA ALA A 237 6.62 13.37 -18.45
C ALA A 237 6.33 14.86 -18.56
N VAL A 238 7.23 15.58 -19.17
CA VAL A 238 7.02 16.96 -19.57
C VAL A 238 5.74 16.91 -20.39
N ASN A 239 4.62 17.35 -19.80
CA ASN A 239 3.36 17.43 -20.52
C ASN A 239 3.56 18.52 -21.57
N PRO A 240 3.80 18.16 -22.84
CA PRO A 240 4.02 19.19 -23.83
C PRO A 240 2.71 19.98 -23.95
N VAL A 241 2.81 21.24 -23.58
CA VAL A 241 1.71 22.20 -23.70
C VAL A 241 1.70 22.69 -25.14
N ALA A 242 0.51 22.71 -25.74
CA ALA A 242 0.34 23.47 -26.97
C ALA A 242 0.50 24.96 -26.66
N THR A 243 1.47 25.61 -27.28
CA THR A 243 1.71 27.04 -27.11
C THR A 243 1.03 27.79 -28.25
N ALA A 244 -0.14 28.32 -27.98
CA ALA A 244 -0.87 29.14 -28.93
C ALA A 244 -1.52 30.34 -28.23
N SER A 245 -1.61 31.46 -28.93
CA SER A 245 -2.32 32.64 -28.46
C SER A 245 -3.84 32.57 -28.69
N ALA A 246 -4.31 31.62 -29.51
CA ALA A 246 -5.72 31.34 -29.73
C ALA A 246 -5.93 29.92 -30.26
N TYR A 247 -7.09 29.34 -29.95
CA TYR A 247 -7.55 28.05 -30.46
C TYR A 247 -8.96 28.20 -31.01
N ASP A 248 -9.22 27.59 -32.16
CA ASP A 248 -10.54 27.47 -32.73
C ASP A 248 -11.06 26.04 -32.52
N PHE A 249 -12.20 25.94 -31.87
CA PHE A 249 -12.89 24.68 -31.57
C PHE A 249 -14.08 24.51 -32.51
N LEU A 250 -14.17 23.36 -33.16
CA LEU A 250 -15.32 23.03 -33.99
C LEU A 250 -15.48 21.51 -34.08
N ALA A 251 -16.62 21.02 -33.69
CA ALA A 251 -16.93 19.59 -33.67
C ALA A 251 -15.80 18.79 -32.92
N ASP A 252 -15.20 17.83 -33.55
CA ASP A 252 -14.12 17.03 -32.96
C ASP A 252 -12.73 17.64 -33.17
N THR A 253 -12.61 18.79 -33.79
CA THR A 253 -11.33 19.36 -34.23
C THR A 253 -11.00 20.65 -33.51
N ILE A 254 -9.76 20.79 -33.11
CA ILE A 254 -9.16 21.99 -32.55
C ILE A 254 -8.06 22.44 -33.50
N THR A 255 -8.13 23.68 -33.96
CA THR A 255 -7.11 24.27 -34.84
C THR A 255 -6.43 25.45 -34.18
N ILE A 256 -5.19 25.69 -34.56
CA ILE A 256 -4.45 26.89 -34.17
C ILE A 256 -4.43 27.80 -35.40
N PRO A 257 -5.02 29.02 -35.33
CA PRO A 257 -4.98 29.98 -36.41
C PRO A 257 -3.55 30.31 -36.83
N GLY A 258 -3.35 30.63 -38.12
CA GLY A 258 -2.03 30.90 -38.66
C GLY A 258 -1.28 32.01 -37.92
N GLY A 259 -0.08 31.71 -37.44
CA GLY A 259 0.75 32.63 -36.64
C GLY A 259 0.44 32.67 -35.14
N ALA A 260 -0.58 31.96 -34.66
CA ALA A 260 -0.95 31.94 -33.24
C ALA A 260 -0.18 30.91 -32.41
N GLY A 261 0.60 30.01 -33.04
CA GLY A 261 1.35 28.95 -32.36
C GLY A 261 1.27 27.61 -33.09
N LEU A 262 1.72 26.55 -32.43
CA LEU A 262 1.72 25.20 -32.96
C LEU A 262 1.43 24.16 -31.88
N PHE A 263 0.82 23.06 -32.26
CA PHE A 263 0.84 21.84 -31.46
C PHE A 263 2.22 21.18 -31.54
N PRO A 264 2.69 20.55 -30.45
CA PRO A 264 3.96 19.84 -30.46
C PRO A 264 3.99 18.71 -31.51
N ALA A 265 5.09 18.61 -32.25
CA ALA A 265 5.23 17.65 -33.35
C ALA A 265 5.17 16.16 -32.91
N GLY A 266 5.34 15.89 -31.62
CA GLY A 266 5.28 14.53 -31.06
C GLY A 266 3.89 14.06 -30.69
N TRP A 267 2.84 14.87 -30.87
CA TRP A 267 1.47 14.44 -30.59
C TRP A 267 0.98 13.46 -31.65
N ALA A 268 0.33 12.40 -31.23
CA ALA A 268 -0.13 11.33 -32.12
C ALA A 268 -1.50 10.77 -31.69
N SER A 269 -2.14 10.07 -32.61
CA SER A 269 -3.36 9.31 -32.33
C SER A 269 -3.17 8.33 -31.16
N GLY A 270 -4.17 8.21 -30.29
CA GLY A 270 -4.16 7.39 -29.08
C GLY A 270 -3.67 8.11 -27.83
N MET A 271 -2.96 9.24 -27.97
CA MET A 271 -2.58 10.07 -26.83
C MET A 271 -3.80 10.75 -26.22
N ILE A 272 -3.73 11.06 -24.93
CA ILE A 272 -4.81 11.76 -24.23
C ILE A 272 -4.37 13.17 -23.93
N ALA A 273 -5.21 14.13 -24.30
CA ALA A 273 -5.05 15.53 -23.98
C ALA A 273 -6.04 15.92 -22.87
N ARG A 274 -5.58 16.76 -21.95
CA ARG A 274 -6.43 17.50 -21.03
C ARG A 274 -6.72 18.86 -21.66
N ILE A 275 -8.03 19.13 -21.87
CA ILE A 275 -8.47 20.34 -22.54
C ILE A 275 -9.34 21.14 -21.58
N THR A 276 -8.95 22.39 -21.33
CA THR A 276 -9.70 23.33 -20.50
C THR A 276 -10.19 24.46 -21.35
N VAL A 277 -11.51 24.60 -21.48
CA VAL A 277 -12.17 25.70 -22.18
C VAL A 277 -13.15 26.35 -21.22
N ASN A 278 -12.93 27.63 -20.88
CA ASN A 278 -13.78 28.31 -19.93
C ASN A 278 -15.00 28.91 -20.64
N TYR A 279 -16.17 28.65 -20.06
CA TYR A 279 -17.46 29.24 -20.49
C TYR A 279 -18.06 30.07 -19.36
N PRO A 280 -18.91 31.08 -19.69
CA PRO A 280 -19.56 31.88 -18.68
C PRO A 280 -20.72 31.10 -18.03
N TYR A 281 -20.70 31.02 -16.69
CA TYR A 281 -21.77 30.48 -15.87
C TYR A 281 -22.12 31.46 -14.75
N THR A 282 -23.33 31.38 -14.22
CA THR A 282 -23.76 32.12 -13.03
C THR A 282 -24.05 31.12 -11.91
N VAL A 283 -23.42 31.32 -10.77
CA VAL A 283 -23.67 30.50 -9.57
C VAL A 283 -24.49 31.32 -8.60
N THR A 284 -25.63 30.78 -8.18
CA THR A 284 -26.55 31.39 -7.22
C THR A 284 -26.72 30.49 -6.00
N ASP A 285 -26.92 31.13 -4.83
CA ASP A 285 -27.27 30.43 -3.61
C ASP A 285 -28.66 29.78 -3.74
N GLY A 286 -28.74 28.47 -3.62
CA GLY A 286 -30.00 27.72 -3.68
C GLY A 286 -30.81 27.72 -2.39
N GLY A 287 -30.43 28.51 -1.39
CA GLY A 287 -31.09 28.59 -0.10
C GLY A 287 -30.80 27.40 0.81
N ALA A 288 -31.80 26.75 1.37
CA ALA A 288 -31.61 25.58 2.26
C ALA A 288 -31.15 24.29 1.53
N GLY A 289 -30.87 24.39 0.27
CA GLY A 289 -30.54 23.30 -0.63
C GLY A 289 -29.08 23.32 -1.09
N ARG A 290 -28.91 23.22 -2.42
CA ARG A 290 -27.62 23.26 -3.11
C ARG A 290 -27.46 24.55 -3.87
N ASP A 291 -26.21 24.99 -4.04
CA ASP A 291 -25.96 26.09 -4.98
C ASP A 291 -26.30 25.66 -6.41
N VAL A 292 -26.80 26.61 -7.20
CA VAL A 292 -27.29 26.36 -8.56
C VAL A 292 -26.36 27.05 -9.56
N ILE A 293 -25.83 26.26 -10.49
CA ILE A 293 -25.06 26.74 -11.64
C ILE A 293 -26.02 26.90 -12.80
N THR A 294 -26.07 28.08 -13.38
CA THR A 294 -26.93 28.42 -14.55
C THR A 294 -26.06 28.83 -15.72
N GLY A 295 -26.40 28.34 -16.91
CA GLY A 295 -25.69 28.66 -18.16
C GLY A 295 -26.11 27.75 -19.30
N ASP A 296 -25.32 27.74 -20.37
CA ASP A 296 -25.55 26.84 -21.49
C ASP A 296 -25.14 25.40 -21.11
N MET A 297 -26.13 24.62 -20.64
CA MET A 297 -25.96 23.23 -20.29
C MET A 297 -26.02 22.29 -21.50
N ASP A 298 -26.51 22.74 -22.65
CA ASP A 298 -26.57 21.90 -23.85
C ASP A 298 -25.19 21.53 -24.37
N GLN A 299 -24.19 22.38 -24.15
CA GLN A 299 -22.81 22.11 -24.54
C GLN A 299 -22.10 21.08 -23.64
N LEU A 300 -22.60 20.80 -22.42
CA LEU A 300 -21.92 19.96 -21.47
C LEU A 300 -22.10 18.46 -21.76
N TYR A 301 -23.26 18.06 -22.25
CA TYR A 301 -23.58 16.62 -22.50
C TYR A 301 -23.18 15.73 -21.31
N LEU A 302 -23.59 16.16 -20.11
CA LEU A 302 -23.33 15.43 -18.86
C LEU A 302 -24.61 14.75 -18.39
N THR A 303 -24.46 13.71 -17.59
CA THR A 303 -25.58 12.98 -16.98
C THR A 303 -25.53 13.10 -15.46
N ALA A 304 -26.69 13.04 -14.80
CA ALA A 304 -26.76 12.95 -13.35
C ALA A 304 -25.98 11.71 -12.85
N GLY A 305 -25.29 11.84 -11.73
CA GLY A 305 -24.40 10.83 -11.18
C GLY A 305 -22.97 10.84 -11.74
N ALA A 306 -22.69 11.59 -12.82
CA ALA A 306 -21.35 11.67 -13.38
C ALA A 306 -20.37 12.40 -12.45
N LEU A 307 -19.16 11.88 -12.35
CA LEU A 307 -18.06 12.54 -11.66
C LEU A 307 -17.41 13.57 -12.60
N ILE A 308 -17.47 14.82 -12.22
CA ILE A 308 -16.99 15.95 -13.02
C ILE A 308 -15.85 16.70 -12.34
N GLU A 309 -15.07 17.39 -13.14
CA GLU A 309 -14.09 18.38 -12.71
C GLU A 309 -14.55 19.76 -13.14
N ILE A 310 -14.44 20.71 -12.21
CA ILE A 310 -14.62 22.13 -12.46
C ILE A 310 -13.28 22.82 -12.28
N THR A 311 -12.95 23.77 -13.17
CA THR A 311 -11.77 24.63 -13.02
C THR A 311 -12.17 26.08 -12.79
N GLY A 312 -11.25 26.92 -12.31
CA GLY A 312 -11.52 28.31 -11.99
C GLY A 312 -11.86 28.53 -10.51
N ALA A 313 -12.77 29.45 -10.19
CA ALA A 313 -13.11 29.82 -8.81
C ALA A 313 -13.67 28.66 -7.97
N ASN A 314 -14.39 27.76 -8.63
CA ASN A 314 -14.98 26.57 -8.01
C ASN A 314 -14.19 25.29 -8.33
N ALA A 315 -12.87 25.39 -8.47
CA ALA A 315 -12.04 24.26 -8.85
C ALA A 315 -12.18 23.09 -7.87
N GLY A 316 -12.52 21.92 -8.37
CA GLY A 316 -12.70 20.71 -7.57
C GLY A 316 -13.34 19.57 -8.35
N LEU A 317 -13.49 18.43 -7.65
CA LEU A 317 -14.24 17.26 -8.14
C LEU A 317 -15.62 17.23 -7.48
N TYR A 318 -16.65 17.05 -8.31
CA TYR A 318 -18.04 17.05 -7.91
C TYR A 318 -18.77 15.90 -8.60
N ILE A 319 -19.93 15.54 -8.04
CA ILE A 319 -20.87 14.61 -8.65
C ILE A 319 -22.07 15.45 -9.13
N VAL A 320 -22.48 15.30 -10.39
CA VAL A 320 -23.68 15.94 -10.90
C VAL A 320 -24.91 15.36 -10.19
N ASP A 321 -25.61 16.19 -9.42
CA ASP A 321 -26.85 15.78 -8.76
C ASP A 321 -28.03 15.88 -9.74
N THR A 322 -28.28 17.08 -10.27
CA THR A 322 -29.27 17.31 -11.32
C THR A 322 -28.66 18.16 -12.43
N ILE A 323 -29.12 17.95 -13.65
CA ILE A 323 -28.81 18.81 -14.79
C ILE A 323 -30.05 18.94 -15.65
N THR A 324 -30.41 20.19 -15.97
CA THR A 324 -31.52 20.51 -16.88
C THR A 324 -30.91 21.13 -18.12
N PRO A 325 -31.06 20.51 -19.31
CA PRO A 325 -30.56 21.05 -20.57
C PRO A 325 -31.15 22.42 -20.89
N GLY A 326 -30.50 23.17 -21.76
CA GLY A 326 -30.92 24.47 -22.26
C GLY A 326 -29.81 25.52 -22.23
N ILE A 327 -29.93 26.55 -23.08
CA ILE A 327 -29.00 27.70 -23.13
C ILE A 327 -28.96 28.47 -21.79
N SER A 328 -30.05 28.42 -21.04
CA SER A 328 -30.17 28.91 -19.67
C SER A 328 -30.53 27.75 -18.73
N GLY A 329 -29.96 26.58 -18.98
CA GLY A 329 -30.15 25.39 -18.16
C GLY A 329 -29.54 25.54 -16.80
N THR A 330 -29.81 24.57 -15.91
CA THR A 330 -29.36 24.59 -14.54
C THR A 330 -28.70 23.27 -14.17
N MET A 331 -27.73 23.34 -13.23
CA MET A 331 -27.08 22.17 -12.67
C MET A 331 -26.88 22.34 -11.16
N THR A 332 -27.13 21.27 -10.41
CA THR A 332 -26.76 21.17 -8.98
C THR A 332 -25.73 20.07 -8.77
N LEU A 333 -24.92 20.22 -7.74
CA LEU A 333 -23.78 19.36 -7.50
C LEU A 333 -23.81 18.77 -6.09
N ASN A 334 -23.17 17.61 -5.96
CA ASN A 334 -22.70 17.08 -4.69
C ASN A 334 -21.17 17.16 -4.65
N TYR A 335 -20.60 17.32 -3.46
CA TYR A 335 -19.19 17.06 -3.24
C TYR A 335 -18.88 15.56 -3.47
N SER A 336 -17.61 15.21 -3.63
CA SER A 336 -17.19 13.82 -3.86
C SER A 336 -17.56 12.84 -2.74
N ASN A 337 -17.85 13.34 -1.53
CA ASN A 337 -18.34 12.56 -0.40
C ASN A 337 -19.87 12.34 -0.42
N GLY A 338 -20.58 12.86 -1.41
CA GLY A 338 -22.02 12.76 -1.57
C GLY A 338 -22.84 13.89 -0.94
N ASP A 339 -22.23 14.75 -0.13
CA ASP A 339 -22.92 15.89 0.49
C ASP A 339 -23.29 16.96 -0.53
N PRO A 340 -24.42 17.67 -0.37
CA PRO A 340 -24.79 18.79 -1.23
C PRO A 340 -23.72 19.87 -1.31
N ALA A 341 -23.39 20.36 -2.50
CA ALA A 341 -22.50 21.48 -2.68
C ALA A 341 -23.24 22.79 -2.38
N THR A 342 -22.94 23.40 -1.22
CA THR A 342 -23.59 24.58 -0.64
C THR A 342 -22.64 25.74 -0.37
N ALA A 343 -21.38 25.63 -0.81
CA ALA A 343 -20.35 26.62 -0.55
C ALA A 343 -19.51 26.94 -1.79
N LEU A 344 -20.16 27.00 -2.95
CA LEU A 344 -19.52 27.43 -4.18
C LEU A 344 -19.30 28.96 -4.18
N ALA A 345 -18.30 29.43 -4.89
CA ALA A 345 -18.15 30.87 -5.14
C ALA A 345 -19.33 31.35 -6.02
N LEU A 346 -20.05 32.34 -5.55
CA LEU A 346 -21.25 32.87 -6.19
C LEU A 346 -20.90 33.93 -7.23
N GLY A 347 -21.83 34.17 -8.19
CA GLY A 347 -21.77 35.22 -9.18
C GLY A 347 -21.53 34.73 -10.61
N ALA A 348 -21.26 35.68 -11.51
CA ALA A 348 -20.91 35.38 -12.89
C ALA A 348 -19.41 34.95 -12.96
N LEU A 349 -19.16 33.72 -13.34
CA LEU A 349 -17.83 33.09 -13.32
C LEU A 349 -17.49 32.50 -14.68
N GLN A 350 -16.20 32.53 -15.01
CA GLN A 350 -15.63 31.76 -16.11
C GLN A 350 -15.13 30.43 -15.58
N MET A 351 -15.71 29.32 -16.01
CA MET A 351 -15.39 27.98 -15.55
C MET A 351 -15.32 26.99 -16.72
N CYS A 352 -14.46 26.02 -16.63
CA CYS A 352 -14.54 24.82 -17.44
C CYS A 352 -15.21 23.74 -16.59
N ILE A 353 -16.23 23.09 -17.14
CA ILE A 353 -16.96 22.00 -16.52
C ILE A 353 -16.95 20.80 -17.48
N GLY A 354 -16.55 19.65 -17.02
CA GLY A 354 -16.53 18.44 -17.84
C GLY A 354 -16.32 17.19 -17.01
N TYR A 355 -16.32 16.04 -17.67
CA TYR A 355 -16.00 14.80 -16.99
C TYR A 355 -14.64 14.89 -16.28
N ARG A 356 -14.50 14.15 -15.20
CA ARG A 356 -13.27 14.09 -14.41
C ARG A 356 -12.01 14.00 -15.27
N GLY A 357 -11.05 14.87 -15.01
CA GLY A 357 -9.78 14.96 -15.71
C GLY A 357 -9.84 15.76 -17.01
N LEU A 358 -11.02 16.18 -17.49
CA LEU A 358 -11.20 16.96 -18.73
C LEU A 358 -10.46 16.31 -19.90
N ARG A 359 -10.57 14.97 -20.03
CA ARG A 359 -9.74 14.14 -20.90
C ARG A 359 -10.38 13.90 -22.26
N TYR A 360 -9.54 14.01 -23.28
CA TYR A 360 -9.92 13.78 -24.67
C TYR A 360 -8.85 12.90 -25.32
N ARG A 361 -9.25 11.84 -26.01
CA ARG A 361 -8.31 11.03 -26.78
C ARG A 361 -8.08 11.66 -28.14
N ILE A 362 -6.82 11.84 -28.50
CA ILE A 362 -6.42 12.34 -29.82
C ILE A 362 -6.68 11.24 -30.84
N THR A 363 -7.47 11.53 -31.85
CA THR A 363 -7.75 10.65 -32.98
C THR A 363 -6.85 10.93 -34.18
N ALA A 364 -6.49 12.21 -34.36
CA ALA A 364 -5.51 12.65 -35.35
C ALA A 364 -4.77 13.90 -34.86
N ALA A 365 -3.52 14.07 -35.19
CA ALA A 365 -2.72 15.23 -34.82
C ALA A 365 -1.82 15.71 -35.94
N SER A 366 -1.71 17.03 -36.05
CA SER A 366 -0.72 17.75 -36.84
C SER A 366 -0.23 18.94 -36.01
N THR A 367 0.72 19.70 -36.52
CA THR A 367 1.21 20.91 -35.83
C THR A 367 0.21 22.07 -35.83
N SER A 368 -0.81 22.03 -36.69
CA SER A 368 -1.83 23.09 -36.78
C SER A 368 -3.25 22.64 -36.35
N ALA A 369 -3.48 21.35 -36.22
CA ALA A 369 -4.80 20.81 -35.90
C ALA A 369 -4.70 19.48 -35.14
N VAL A 370 -5.64 19.28 -34.21
CA VAL A 370 -5.79 18.03 -33.46
C VAL A 370 -7.26 17.67 -33.47
N SER A 371 -7.59 16.43 -33.87
CA SER A 371 -8.93 15.86 -33.72
C SER A 371 -8.98 14.99 -32.46
N VAL A 372 -10.10 15.05 -31.76
CA VAL A 372 -10.25 14.40 -30.46
C VAL A 372 -11.64 13.76 -30.28
N GLU A 373 -11.69 12.76 -29.43
CA GLU A 373 -12.94 12.23 -28.87
C GLU A 373 -12.95 12.44 -27.35
N ARG A 374 -14.09 12.85 -26.79
CA ARG A 374 -14.21 13.06 -25.35
C ARG A 374 -14.22 11.73 -24.59
N LEU A 375 -13.58 11.69 -23.44
CA LEU A 375 -13.64 10.55 -22.53
C LEU A 375 -14.58 10.85 -21.36
N THR A 376 -15.35 9.83 -20.95
CA THR A 376 -16.17 9.86 -19.74
C THR A 376 -15.29 9.89 -18.48
N ASP A 377 -15.90 10.07 -17.32
CA ASP A 377 -15.24 9.97 -16.01
C ASP A 377 -14.57 8.59 -15.78
N THR A 378 -15.10 7.53 -16.40
CA THR A 378 -14.52 6.18 -16.38
C THR A 378 -13.42 5.95 -17.44
N GLY A 379 -13.16 6.94 -18.31
CA GLY A 379 -12.13 6.85 -19.35
C GLY A 379 -12.57 6.14 -20.63
N LEU A 380 -13.84 5.82 -20.77
CA LEU A 380 -14.42 5.31 -22.01
C LEU A 380 -14.73 6.46 -22.98
N THR A 381 -14.76 6.17 -24.29
CA THR A 381 -15.20 7.15 -25.28
C THR A 381 -16.66 7.52 -25.03
N ASP A 382 -16.93 8.81 -24.96
CA ASP A 382 -18.28 9.34 -24.85
C ASP A 382 -18.94 9.42 -26.22
N THR A 383 -19.71 8.40 -26.56
CA THR A 383 -20.42 8.31 -27.84
C THR A 383 -21.60 9.27 -27.96
N GLY A 384 -22.04 9.89 -26.86
CA GLY A 384 -23.11 10.90 -26.85
C GLY A 384 -22.61 12.31 -27.09
N TRP A 385 -21.32 12.55 -27.05
CA TRP A 385 -20.76 13.89 -27.27
C TRP A 385 -20.67 14.23 -28.75
N PRO A 386 -21.35 15.30 -29.22
CA PRO A 386 -21.38 15.67 -30.63
C PRO A 386 -20.15 16.49 -31.07
N GLY A 387 -19.25 16.79 -30.16
CA GLY A 387 -18.12 17.69 -30.41
C GLY A 387 -18.27 19.05 -29.72
N PHE A 388 -17.26 19.88 -29.89
CA PHE A 388 -17.25 21.26 -29.38
C PHE A 388 -18.23 22.15 -30.17
N THR A 389 -18.93 23.01 -29.46
CA THR A 389 -19.62 24.15 -30.10
C THR A 389 -18.55 25.09 -30.66
N ALA A 390 -18.81 25.68 -31.83
CA ALA A 390 -17.90 26.60 -32.48
C ALA A 390 -17.50 27.76 -31.54
N LEU A 391 -16.23 27.85 -31.24
CA LEU A 391 -15.67 28.82 -30.30
C LEU A 391 -14.21 29.14 -30.66
N THR A 392 -13.86 30.44 -30.63
CA THR A 392 -12.48 30.88 -30.59
C THR A 392 -12.12 31.27 -29.16
N SER A 393 -11.11 30.64 -28.58
CA SER A 393 -10.67 30.91 -27.23
C SER A 393 -9.18 31.30 -27.20
N ASN A 394 -8.86 32.36 -26.46
CA ASN A 394 -7.50 32.78 -26.14
C ASN A 394 -7.08 32.40 -24.72
N THR A 395 -7.97 31.79 -23.95
CA THR A 395 -7.75 31.34 -22.57
C THR A 395 -7.78 29.83 -22.40
N ALA A 396 -8.04 29.10 -23.48
CA ALA A 396 -8.02 27.64 -23.44
C ALA A 396 -6.60 27.12 -23.18
N THR A 397 -6.50 26.02 -22.44
CA THR A 397 -5.26 25.30 -22.28
C THR A 397 -5.43 23.87 -22.79
N ILE A 398 -4.45 23.41 -23.58
CA ILE A 398 -4.42 22.06 -24.13
C ILE A 398 -3.05 21.48 -23.81
N VAL A 399 -3.05 20.43 -22.97
CA VAL A 399 -1.84 19.76 -22.53
C VAL A 399 -2.01 18.26 -22.75
N LEU A 400 -0.94 17.56 -23.12
CA LEU A 400 -0.98 16.11 -23.03
C LEU A 400 -1.12 15.72 -21.56
N ASP A 401 -2.09 14.87 -21.28
CA ASP A 401 -2.22 14.27 -19.97
C ASP A 401 -1.12 13.21 -19.82
N ALA A 402 -0.17 13.44 -18.92
CA ALA A 402 0.90 12.48 -18.62
C ALA A 402 0.35 11.16 -18.08
N SER A 403 -0.86 11.16 -17.51
CA SER A 403 -1.57 9.96 -17.08
C SER A 403 -2.12 9.14 -18.25
N SER A 404 -1.95 9.62 -19.47
CA SER A 404 -2.43 8.95 -20.69
C SER A 404 -1.55 7.79 -21.13
N THR A 405 -0.31 7.72 -20.66
CA THR A 405 0.55 6.59 -20.93
C THR A 405 0.26 5.50 -19.91
N GLU A 406 0.08 4.26 -20.35
CA GLU A 406 -0.10 3.12 -19.44
C GLU A 406 1.03 3.00 -18.40
N GLY A 407 2.15 3.68 -18.62
CA GLY A 407 3.32 3.75 -17.72
C GLY A 407 3.09 4.39 -16.36
N ASP A 408 2.00 5.15 -16.16
CA ASP A 408 1.68 5.75 -14.86
C ASP A 408 0.88 4.83 -13.93
N TRP A 409 0.37 3.73 -14.46
CA TRP A 409 -0.32 2.73 -13.67
C TRP A 409 0.68 1.78 -13.01
N LEU A 410 0.55 1.60 -11.70
CA LEU A 410 1.16 0.50 -10.97
C LEU A 410 0.24 -0.71 -11.06
N GLY A 411 0.77 -1.83 -11.51
CA GLY A 411 -0.01 -3.02 -11.84
C GLY A 411 -0.30 -3.14 -13.35
N PRO A 412 -1.29 -3.96 -13.77
CA PRO A 412 -2.24 -4.64 -12.89
C PRO A 412 -1.66 -5.85 -12.15
N PHE A 413 -2.10 -6.04 -10.91
CA PHE A 413 -1.80 -7.22 -10.10
C PHE A 413 -3.10 -7.92 -9.72
N CYS A 414 -3.07 -9.25 -9.65
CA CYS A 414 -4.22 -10.01 -9.16
C CYS A 414 -4.30 -9.91 -7.62
N ALA A 415 -5.47 -9.56 -7.10
CA ALA A 415 -5.66 -9.44 -5.65
C ALA A 415 -5.76 -10.79 -4.94
N CYS A 416 -6.10 -11.87 -5.64
CA CYS A 416 -6.15 -13.23 -5.09
C CYS A 416 -5.42 -14.24 -5.97
N PRO A 417 -5.04 -15.42 -5.40
CA PRO A 417 -4.32 -16.47 -6.10
C PRO A 417 -5.09 -17.01 -7.30
N ALA A 418 -4.36 -17.69 -8.20
CA ALA A 418 -4.98 -18.43 -9.28
C ALA A 418 -5.94 -19.50 -8.72
N GLY A 419 -7.13 -19.61 -9.34
CA GLY A 419 -8.18 -20.54 -8.90
C GLY A 419 -9.03 -20.05 -7.73
N SER A 420 -8.73 -18.88 -7.16
CA SER A 420 -9.55 -18.26 -6.12
C SER A 420 -10.31 -17.06 -6.67
N VAL A 421 -11.45 -16.78 -6.07
CA VAL A 421 -12.28 -15.60 -6.36
C VAL A 421 -12.67 -14.90 -5.08
N THR A 422 -12.96 -13.60 -5.19
CA THR A 422 -13.41 -12.77 -4.08
C THR A 422 -14.49 -11.80 -4.54
N SER A 423 -15.35 -11.39 -3.63
CA SER A 423 -16.31 -10.29 -3.82
C SER A 423 -15.91 -9.02 -3.06
N LEU A 424 -14.78 -9.03 -2.33
CA LEU A 424 -14.34 -7.89 -1.52
C LEU A 424 -12.83 -7.78 -1.58
N ILE A 425 -12.34 -6.60 -1.96
CA ILE A 425 -10.93 -6.24 -1.87
C ILE A 425 -10.74 -5.04 -0.98
N GLU A 426 -9.56 -4.97 -0.38
CA GLU A 426 -9.07 -3.81 0.38
C GLU A 426 -7.70 -3.39 -0.16
N TRP A 427 -7.42 -2.09 -0.06
CA TRP A 427 -6.09 -1.55 -0.37
C TRP A 427 -5.70 -0.45 0.60
N ASP A 428 -4.40 -0.25 0.74
CA ASP A 428 -3.86 0.78 1.61
C ASP A 428 -3.07 1.81 0.81
N TYR A 429 -3.31 3.08 1.14
CA TYR A 429 -2.42 4.17 0.79
C TYR A 429 -1.66 4.65 2.01
N PHE A 430 -0.39 4.96 1.81
CA PHE A 430 0.49 5.39 2.89
C PHE A 430 1.30 6.63 2.51
N PHE A 431 1.41 7.56 3.44
CA PHE A 431 2.13 8.81 3.32
C PHE A 431 3.27 8.83 4.34
N LEU A 432 4.44 8.37 3.92
CA LEU A 432 5.63 8.19 4.78
C LEU A 432 6.12 9.52 5.40
N GLY A 433 5.99 10.63 4.70
CA GLY A 433 6.35 11.98 5.18
C GLY A 433 5.17 12.80 5.65
N GLY A 434 4.01 12.18 5.83
CA GLY A 434 2.75 12.87 6.07
C GLY A 434 2.21 13.56 4.81
N LEU A 435 1.21 14.42 5.00
CA LEU A 435 0.55 15.16 3.94
C LEU A 435 0.29 16.59 4.42
N ALA A 436 1.10 17.55 3.95
CA ALA A 436 1.02 18.95 4.35
C ALA A 436 1.78 19.88 3.39
N LYS A 437 1.43 21.16 3.45
CA LYS A 437 2.25 22.25 2.96
C LYS A 437 2.79 23.03 4.16
N VAL A 438 4.09 23.19 4.24
CA VAL A 438 4.76 24.03 5.25
C VAL A 438 4.85 25.45 4.70
N ASP A 439 4.36 26.41 5.43
CA ASP A 439 4.50 27.82 5.09
C ASP A 439 5.96 28.23 5.31
N PRO A 440 6.68 28.72 4.28
CA PRO A 440 8.12 28.98 4.38
C PRO A 440 8.49 30.10 5.37
N GLU A 441 7.59 31.05 5.61
CA GLU A 441 7.86 32.21 6.46
C GLU A 441 7.52 31.94 7.92
N SER A 442 6.36 31.32 8.16
CA SER A 442 5.83 31.09 9.52
C SER A 442 6.09 29.68 10.04
N GLY A 443 6.47 28.72 9.19
CA GLY A 443 6.55 27.31 9.55
C GLY A 443 5.19 26.63 9.78
N ALA A 444 4.09 27.36 9.62
CA ALA A 444 2.75 26.83 9.85
C ALA A 444 2.38 25.76 8.82
N LEU A 445 1.75 24.68 9.31
CA LEU A 445 1.23 23.63 8.43
C LEU A 445 -0.09 24.09 7.80
N ARG A 446 -0.23 23.83 6.52
CA ARG A 446 -1.45 24.04 5.74
C ARG A 446 -1.90 22.73 5.10
N ASN A 447 -3.18 22.66 4.77
CA ASN A 447 -3.75 21.51 4.09
C ASN A 447 -3.04 21.26 2.75
N ARG A 448 -2.82 19.98 2.46
CA ARG A 448 -2.41 19.48 1.16
C ARG A 448 -3.33 18.35 0.74
N THR A 449 -3.76 18.36 -0.52
CA THR A 449 -4.59 17.31 -1.12
C THR A 449 -3.76 16.49 -2.10
N VAL A 450 -3.96 15.17 -2.06
CA VAL A 450 -3.45 14.21 -3.05
C VAL A 450 -4.61 13.37 -3.52
N ASN A 451 -4.75 13.22 -4.84
CA ASN A 451 -5.74 12.36 -5.46
C ASN A 451 -5.08 11.10 -6.00
N ALA A 452 -5.75 9.98 -5.85
CA ALA A 452 -5.38 8.69 -6.39
C ALA A 452 -6.56 8.07 -7.14
N GLU A 453 -6.29 7.06 -7.92
CA GLU A 453 -7.31 6.28 -8.60
C GLU A 453 -6.92 4.82 -8.56
N LEU A 454 -7.83 4.00 -8.04
CA LEU A 454 -7.78 2.56 -8.21
C LEU A 454 -8.70 2.14 -9.34
N GLN A 455 -8.27 1.18 -10.13
CA GLN A 455 -9.14 0.52 -11.09
C GLN A 455 -9.06 -0.99 -10.89
N TYR A 456 -10.21 -1.66 -11.03
CA TYR A 456 -10.26 -3.11 -11.03
C TYR A 456 -11.09 -3.63 -12.22
N ARG A 457 -10.82 -4.86 -12.62
CA ARG A 457 -11.61 -5.62 -13.57
C ARG A 457 -11.51 -7.11 -13.28
N ASP A 458 -12.40 -7.90 -13.85
CA ASP A 458 -12.30 -9.35 -13.79
C ASP A 458 -11.16 -9.85 -14.73
N HIS A 459 -10.21 -10.57 -14.15
CA HIS A 459 -9.10 -11.19 -14.88
C HIS A 459 -9.57 -12.16 -15.96
N ALA A 460 -10.65 -12.92 -15.71
CA ALA A 460 -11.12 -13.94 -16.63
C ALA A 460 -11.73 -13.36 -17.91
N THR A 461 -12.40 -12.22 -17.80
CA THR A 461 -13.08 -11.58 -18.94
C THR A 461 -12.26 -10.47 -19.58
N ALA A 462 -11.28 -9.92 -18.86
CA ALA A 462 -10.48 -8.76 -19.26
C ALA A 462 -11.34 -7.59 -19.78
N GLY A 463 -12.52 -7.40 -19.18
CA GLY A 463 -13.48 -6.38 -19.57
C GLY A 463 -13.05 -4.95 -19.28
N ALA A 464 -13.97 -4.02 -19.31
CA ALA A 464 -13.73 -2.62 -18.98
C ALA A 464 -13.27 -2.46 -17.52
N TRP A 465 -12.41 -1.48 -17.27
CA TRP A 465 -11.97 -1.13 -15.93
C TRP A 465 -13.05 -0.37 -15.17
N THR A 466 -13.32 -0.79 -13.95
CA THR A 466 -14.14 -0.03 -13.00
C THR A 466 -13.22 0.88 -12.20
N SER A 467 -13.52 2.18 -12.17
CA SER A 467 -12.69 3.22 -11.57
C SER A 467 -13.21 3.63 -10.21
N ILE A 468 -12.31 3.74 -9.23
CA ILE A 468 -12.58 4.23 -7.87
C ILE A 468 -11.63 5.40 -7.62
N PRO A 469 -12.14 6.63 -7.54
CA PRO A 469 -11.35 7.79 -7.20
C PRO A 469 -11.22 7.94 -5.69
N ASP A 470 -10.02 8.29 -5.24
CA ASP A 470 -9.70 8.58 -3.85
C ASP A 470 -9.10 9.97 -3.72
N SER A 471 -9.42 10.68 -2.64
CA SER A 471 -8.92 12.04 -2.36
C SER A 471 -8.59 12.20 -0.89
N TYR A 472 -7.35 12.55 -0.60
CA TYR A 472 -6.85 12.70 0.76
C TYR A 472 -6.40 14.12 1.00
N THR A 473 -6.94 14.76 2.03
CA THR A 473 -6.56 16.12 2.45
C THR A 473 -6.15 16.09 3.91
N GLN A 474 -4.90 16.46 4.20
CA GLN A 474 -4.36 16.45 5.56
C GLN A 474 -3.45 17.65 5.80
N ARG A 475 -3.13 17.85 7.08
CA ARG A 475 -2.26 18.92 7.58
C ARG A 475 -1.31 18.38 8.64
N THR A 476 -0.54 17.34 8.27
CA THR A 476 0.40 16.70 9.19
C THR A 476 1.66 16.26 8.49
N LEU A 477 2.79 16.32 9.19
CA LEU A 477 4.06 15.74 8.78
C LEU A 477 4.27 14.34 9.36
N ASP A 478 3.37 13.90 10.22
CA ASP A 478 3.38 12.54 10.77
C ASP A 478 3.04 11.52 9.69
N GLN A 479 3.56 10.30 9.84
CA GLN A 479 3.17 9.19 8.98
C GLN A 479 1.68 8.90 9.14
N ILE A 480 0.99 8.75 8.03
CA ILE A 480 -0.44 8.43 8.00
C ILE A 480 -0.73 7.38 6.92
N GLY A 481 -1.75 6.58 7.16
CA GLY A 481 -2.24 5.60 6.21
C GLY A 481 -3.76 5.55 6.15
N PHE A 482 -4.28 5.02 5.07
CA PHE A 482 -5.70 4.87 4.81
C PHE A 482 -5.95 3.49 4.24
N THR A 483 -6.97 2.81 4.73
CA THR A 483 -7.48 1.56 4.14
C THR A 483 -8.83 1.83 3.51
N GLU A 484 -8.93 1.52 2.24
CA GLU A 484 -10.15 1.60 1.46
C GLU A 484 -10.60 0.18 1.07
N SER A 485 -11.87 0.02 0.78
CA SER A 485 -12.43 -1.27 0.38
C SER A 485 -13.53 -1.11 -0.65
N VAL A 486 -13.71 -2.14 -1.47
CA VAL A 486 -14.83 -2.21 -2.42
C VAL A 486 -15.42 -3.61 -2.49
N SER A 487 -16.75 -3.68 -2.40
CA SER A 487 -17.52 -4.87 -2.71
C SER A 487 -17.80 -4.92 -4.21
N MET A 488 -17.41 -6.02 -4.84
CA MET A 488 -17.62 -6.22 -6.27
C MET A 488 -19.01 -6.83 -6.53
N PRO A 489 -19.59 -6.62 -7.72
CA PRO A 489 -20.96 -7.05 -8.03
C PRO A 489 -21.14 -8.58 -8.04
N TYR A 490 -20.06 -9.33 -8.22
CA TYR A 490 -20.02 -10.80 -8.14
C TYR A 490 -18.62 -11.26 -7.74
N ALA A 491 -18.49 -12.50 -7.33
CA ALA A 491 -17.20 -13.10 -7.01
C ALA A 491 -16.37 -13.28 -8.28
N MET A 492 -15.20 -12.63 -8.32
CA MET A 492 -14.27 -12.64 -9.46
C MET A 492 -12.83 -12.76 -8.97
N ARG A 493 -11.88 -12.99 -9.88
CA ARG A 493 -10.45 -12.81 -9.64
C ARG A 493 -10.07 -11.41 -10.13
N PRO A 494 -10.02 -10.39 -9.25
CA PRO A 494 -9.81 -9.03 -9.70
C PRO A 494 -8.35 -8.76 -10.05
N GLU A 495 -8.13 -8.17 -11.23
CA GLU A 495 -6.93 -7.41 -11.57
C GLU A 495 -7.11 -5.99 -11.07
N VAL A 496 -6.11 -5.48 -10.37
CA VAL A 496 -6.16 -4.16 -9.74
C VAL A 496 -4.94 -3.35 -10.15
N ARG A 497 -5.16 -2.10 -10.50
CA ARG A 497 -4.10 -1.12 -10.77
C ARG A 497 -4.41 0.21 -10.10
N VAL A 498 -3.38 0.94 -9.74
CA VAL A 498 -3.52 2.26 -9.12
C VAL A 498 -2.64 3.28 -9.81
N ARG A 499 -3.03 4.53 -9.72
CA ARG A 499 -2.19 5.67 -10.10
C ARG A 499 -2.41 6.87 -9.19
N ARG A 500 -1.40 7.70 -9.09
CA ARG A 500 -1.55 9.05 -8.57
C ARG A 500 -2.14 9.95 -9.65
N ILE A 501 -3.05 10.84 -9.27
CA ILE A 501 -3.57 11.87 -10.14
C ILE A 501 -2.83 13.18 -9.83
N GLY A 502 -2.23 13.75 -10.86
CA GLY A 502 -1.41 14.93 -10.75
C GLY A 502 0.03 14.66 -10.26
N ALA A 503 0.93 15.56 -10.64
CA ALA A 503 2.35 15.42 -10.34
C ALA A 503 2.64 15.60 -8.84
N LYS A 504 3.65 14.86 -8.35
CA LYS A 504 4.23 15.12 -7.04
C LYS A 504 4.86 16.51 -7.04
N SER A 505 4.70 17.25 -5.95
CA SER A 505 5.35 18.56 -5.80
C SER A 505 6.88 18.43 -5.82
N THR A 506 7.54 19.34 -6.51
CA THR A 506 9.00 19.49 -6.47
C THR A 506 9.48 20.40 -5.34
N SER A 507 8.56 21.11 -4.68
CA SER A 507 8.87 22.00 -3.57
C SER A 507 9.20 21.21 -2.31
N THR A 508 10.28 21.56 -1.64
CA THR A 508 10.70 20.97 -0.37
C THR A 508 9.76 21.32 0.80
N SER A 509 8.96 22.37 0.65
CA SER A 509 7.95 22.78 1.63
C SER A 509 6.63 21.98 1.53
N ILE A 510 6.50 21.08 0.57
CA ILE A 510 5.29 20.27 0.37
C ILE A 510 5.64 18.80 0.53
N GLN A 511 4.94 18.15 1.48
CA GLN A 511 4.94 16.70 1.67
C GLN A 511 3.67 16.14 1.04
N ASP A 512 3.82 15.39 -0.06
CA ASP A 512 2.69 14.83 -0.81
C ASP A 512 3.05 13.51 -1.52
N ALA A 513 4.08 12.81 -1.03
CA ALA A 513 4.43 11.49 -1.54
C ALA A 513 3.42 10.46 -1.03
N ILE A 514 2.86 9.68 -1.94
CA ILE A 514 1.90 8.61 -1.67
C ILE A 514 2.49 7.27 -2.12
N GLN A 515 2.18 6.21 -1.38
CA GLN A 515 2.56 4.83 -1.70
C GLN A 515 1.32 3.95 -1.73
N TRP A 516 1.25 3.01 -2.66
CA TRP A 516 0.34 1.88 -2.62
C TRP A 516 0.94 0.83 -1.67
N TYR A 517 0.41 0.74 -0.46
CA TYR A 517 1.06 0.04 0.65
C TYR A 517 0.57 -1.40 0.83
N GLY A 518 -0.66 -1.70 0.42
CA GLY A 518 -1.27 -3.02 0.53
C GLY A 518 -2.37 -3.25 -0.50
N LEU A 519 -2.55 -4.50 -0.90
CA LEU A 519 -3.68 -4.99 -1.67
C LEU A 519 -4.08 -6.34 -1.10
N ARG A 520 -5.34 -6.49 -0.70
CA ARG A 520 -5.87 -7.69 -0.07
C ARG A 520 -7.19 -8.11 -0.67
N ALA A 521 -7.42 -9.42 -0.67
CA ALA A 521 -8.69 -10.02 -1.08
C ALA A 521 -9.25 -10.87 0.05
N LYS A 522 -10.54 -10.72 0.35
CA LYS A 522 -11.23 -11.55 1.33
C LYS A 522 -11.59 -12.88 0.68
N LEU A 523 -11.01 -13.97 1.17
CA LEU A 523 -11.30 -15.32 0.71
C LEU A 523 -12.29 -16.02 1.64
N SER A 524 -12.95 -17.05 1.13
CA SER A 524 -13.84 -17.87 1.96
C SER A 524 -13.04 -18.69 2.97
N VAL A 525 -13.60 -18.85 4.15
CA VAL A 525 -13.05 -19.65 5.26
C VAL A 525 -14.16 -20.52 5.84
N PRO A 526 -13.81 -21.60 6.55
CA PRO A 526 -14.77 -22.31 7.37
C PRO A 526 -15.39 -21.38 8.42
N ALA A 527 -16.70 -21.50 8.62
CA ALA A 527 -17.41 -20.75 9.68
C ALA A 527 -17.08 -21.27 11.08
N SER A 528 -16.57 -22.50 11.20
CA SER A 528 -16.19 -23.13 12.46
C SER A 528 -15.03 -24.11 12.26
N TYR A 529 -14.36 -24.46 13.35
CA TYR A 529 -13.28 -25.45 13.37
C TYR A 529 -13.64 -26.57 14.33
N GLU A 530 -14.09 -27.69 13.77
CA GLU A 530 -14.51 -28.84 14.55
C GLU A 530 -13.37 -29.44 15.38
N GLY A 531 -13.64 -29.71 16.63
CA GLY A 531 -12.68 -30.35 17.54
C GLY A 531 -11.49 -29.47 17.94
N VAL A 532 -11.48 -28.19 17.61
CA VAL A 532 -10.35 -27.27 17.86
C VAL A 532 -10.81 -26.02 18.62
N THR A 533 -10.11 -25.68 19.71
CA THR A 533 -10.29 -24.38 20.38
C THR A 533 -9.49 -23.33 19.65
N THR A 534 -10.14 -22.21 19.31
CA THR A 534 -9.55 -21.08 18.59
C THR A 534 -9.58 -19.82 19.44
N MET A 535 -8.78 -18.85 19.04
CA MET A 535 -8.70 -17.55 19.71
C MET A 535 -8.57 -16.46 18.67
N THR A 536 -9.41 -15.43 18.75
CA THR A 536 -9.25 -14.22 17.98
C THR A 536 -8.65 -13.12 18.84
N LEU A 537 -7.78 -12.34 18.24
CA LEU A 537 -7.17 -11.20 18.90
C LEU A 537 -7.11 -10.04 17.92
N LYS A 538 -7.68 -8.91 18.33
CA LYS A 538 -7.60 -7.63 17.64
C LYS A 538 -6.78 -6.67 18.47
N VAL A 539 -5.79 -6.03 17.88
CA VAL A 539 -4.88 -5.12 18.56
C VAL A 539 -4.79 -3.82 17.78
N ILE A 540 -5.02 -2.71 18.48
CA ILE A 540 -4.82 -1.36 17.95
C ILE A 540 -3.39 -0.93 18.26
N GLY A 541 -2.62 -0.55 17.24
CA GLY A 541 -1.24 -0.09 17.38
C GLY A 541 -1.14 1.12 18.29
N GLY A 542 -0.14 1.12 19.17
CA GLY A 542 0.09 2.21 20.12
C GLY A 542 1.46 2.08 20.78
N ASP A 543 1.87 3.12 21.50
CA ASP A 543 3.21 3.23 22.11
C ASP A 543 3.57 2.07 23.06
N LYS A 544 2.56 1.46 23.71
CA LYS A 544 2.77 0.32 24.62
C LYS A 544 3.20 -0.95 23.93
N ILE A 545 2.79 -1.16 22.66
CA ILE A 545 3.10 -2.36 21.88
C ILE A 545 4.37 -2.13 21.06
N ALA A 546 4.57 -0.92 20.56
CA ALA A 546 5.73 -0.55 19.73
C ALA A 546 7.08 -0.65 20.47
N SER A 547 7.08 -0.61 21.79
CA SER A 547 8.29 -0.69 22.61
C SER A 547 8.78 -2.13 22.87
N GLN A 548 8.04 -3.16 22.44
CA GLN A 548 8.38 -4.56 22.70
C GLN A 548 9.24 -5.16 21.57
N ALA A 549 10.35 -5.76 21.95
CA ALA A 549 11.28 -6.44 21.02
C ALA A 549 10.68 -7.72 20.42
N GLU A 550 9.77 -8.39 21.14
CA GLU A 550 9.07 -9.59 20.71
C GLU A 550 7.55 -9.40 20.86
N SER A 551 6.82 -9.58 19.78
CA SER A 551 5.36 -9.47 19.74
C SER A 551 4.68 -10.83 19.52
N LEU A 552 5.23 -11.88 20.13
CA LEU A 552 4.68 -13.23 20.15
C LEU A 552 3.41 -13.25 21.02
N VAL A 553 2.33 -13.77 20.48
CA VAL A 553 1.14 -14.06 21.28
C VAL A 553 1.34 -15.39 21.99
N SER A 554 1.22 -15.38 23.29
CA SER A 554 1.23 -16.60 24.12
C SER A 554 -0.06 -16.71 24.93
N ALA A 555 -0.46 -17.94 25.24
CA ALA A 555 -1.63 -18.21 26.07
C ALA A 555 -1.31 -19.28 27.10
N ARG A 556 -1.77 -19.09 28.34
CA ARG A 556 -1.75 -20.12 29.37
C ARG A 556 -3.08 -20.85 29.32
N VAL A 557 -3.04 -22.12 28.95
CA VAL A 557 -4.25 -22.92 28.73
C VAL A 557 -4.27 -24.14 29.61
N THR A 558 -5.48 -24.58 30.00
CA THR A 558 -5.69 -25.80 30.75
C THR A 558 -6.70 -26.68 30.01
N ARG A 559 -6.38 -27.96 29.82
CA ARG A 559 -7.31 -28.91 29.16
C ARG A 559 -8.59 -29.05 29.93
N MET A 560 -9.74 -28.96 29.24
CA MET A 560 -11.04 -29.26 29.78
C MET A 560 -11.33 -30.76 29.63
N LEU A 561 -11.45 -31.48 30.72
CA LEU A 561 -11.79 -32.91 30.75
C LEU A 561 -12.77 -33.20 31.88
N PRO A 562 -13.65 -34.19 31.71
CA PRO A 562 -14.46 -34.70 32.80
C PRO A 562 -13.55 -35.28 33.91
N GLU A 563 -14.00 -35.27 35.14
CA GLU A 563 -13.33 -36.00 36.20
C GLU A 563 -13.47 -37.51 35.98
N ILE A 564 -12.65 -38.34 36.68
CA ILE A 564 -12.73 -39.79 36.56
C ILE A 564 -14.13 -40.32 36.84
N ALA A 565 -14.82 -39.76 37.83
CA ALA A 565 -16.19 -40.13 38.19
C ALA A 565 -17.23 -39.72 37.15
N GLY A 566 -16.83 -39.09 36.06
CA GLY A 566 -17.70 -38.52 35.03
C GLY A 566 -18.16 -37.09 35.39
N GLY A 567 -19.08 -36.56 34.61
CA GLY A 567 -19.61 -35.20 34.78
C GLY A 567 -19.25 -34.27 33.64
N THR A 568 -19.48 -32.96 33.83
CA THR A 568 -19.10 -31.90 32.86
C THR A 568 -17.59 -31.73 32.84
N ALA A 569 -17.06 -31.40 31.67
CA ALA A 569 -15.64 -31.08 31.52
C ALA A 569 -15.25 -29.84 32.36
N VAL A 570 -14.19 -29.93 33.10
CA VAL A 570 -13.63 -28.87 33.94
C VAL A 570 -12.13 -28.68 33.61
N ALA A 571 -11.60 -27.51 33.93
CA ALA A 571 -10.14 -27.23 33.75
C ALA A 571 -9.33 -28.20 34.62
N ASN A 572 -8.75 -29.24 34.00
CA ASN A 572 -8.23 -30.40 34.71
C ASN A 572 -6.70 -30.45 34.68
N ARG A 573 -6.10 -30.53 35.90
CA ARG A 573 -4.64 -30.68 36.09
C ARG A 573 -4.25 -32.07 36.54
N ASN A 574 -5.24 -32.93 36.83
CA ASN A 574 -5.00 -34.25 37.33
C ASN A 574 -4.60 -35.21 36.21
N ILE A 575 -3.65 -36.09 36.51
CA ILE A 575 -3.11 -37.03 35.53
C ILE A 575 -4.12 -38.13 35.17
N ALA A 576 -4.95 -38.55 36.12
CA ALA A 576 -5.83 -39.69 35.94
C ALA A 576 -6.95 -39.42 34.89
N PRO A 577 -7.64 -38.26 34.86
CA PRO A 577 -8.56 -37.93 33.77
C PRO A 577 -7.84 -37.82 32.39
N CYS A 578 -6.60 -37.40 32.38
CA CYS A 578 -5.82 -37.35 31.13
C CYS A 578 -5.52 -38.75 30.60
N ILE A 579 -5.12 -39.67 31.47
CA ILE A 579 -4.88 -41.09 31.11
C ILE A 579 -6.16 -41.74 30.62
N LYS A 580 -7.28 -41.56 31.34
CA LYS A 580 -8.58 -42.07 30.93
C LYS A 580 -8.94 -41.59 29.54
N TYR A 581 -8.87 -40.30 29.29
CA TYR A 581 -9.15 -39.72 27.98
C TYR A 581 -8.26 -40.27 26.86
N ILE A 582 -6.96 -40.44 27.12
CA ILE A 582 -6.02 -40.99 26.14
C ILE A 582 -6.37 -42.45 25.84
N ALA A 583 -6.62 -43.26 26.88
CA ALA A 583 -6.99 -44.65 26.73
C ALA A 583 -8.28 -44.81 25.90
N GLU A 584 -9.33 -44.05 26.22
CA GLU A 584 -10.57 -44.04 25.47
C GLU A 584 -10.36 -43.58 24.02
N SER A 585 -9.50 -42.59 23.78
CA SER A 585 -9.21 -42.07 22.43
C SER A 585 -8.52 -43.10 21.51
N VAL A 586 -7.83 -44.08 22.07
CA VAL A 586 -7.18 -45.18 21.34
C VAL A 586 -7.99 -46.49 21.38
N GLY A 587 -9.22 -46.47 21.91
CA GLY A 587 -10.19 -47.54 21.81
C GLY A 587 -10.28 -48.48 23.02
N TYR A 588 -9.64 -48.13 24.15
CA TYR A 588 -9.87 -48.87 25.39
C TYR A 588 -11.18 -48.42 26.04
N ALA A 589 -12.01 -49.38 26.47
CA ALA A 589 -13.22 -49.10 27.21
C ALA A 589 -12.95 -48.97 28.72
N GLU A 590 -13.85 -48.30 29.46
CA GLU A 590 -13.73 -48.11 30.92
C GLU A 590 -13.66 -49.43 31.72
N ALA A 591 -14.03 -50.55 31.10
CA ALA A 591 -14.00 -51.87 31.70
C ALA A 591 -12.70 -52.66 31.44
N ASP A 592 -11.81 -52.15 30.63
CA ASP A 592 -10.51 -52.72 30.29
C ASP A 592 -9.40 -52.16 31.20
#